data_690ca23a3e9c45f8392dfbabff0c45e8
#
_entry.id   690ca23a3e9c45f8392dfbabff0c45e8
#
_cell.length_a   1.000
_cell.length_b   1.000
_cell.length_c   1.000
_cell.angle_alpha   90.00
_cell.angle_beta   90.00
_cell.angle_gamma   90.00
#
_symmetry.space_group_name_H-M   'P 1'
#
loop_
_entity.id
_entity.type
_entity.pdbx_description
1 polymer ?
#
loop_
_entity_poly.entity_id
_entity_poly.type
_entity_poly.pdbx_seq_one_letter_code
_entity_poly.pdbx_strand_id
1 'polypeptide(L)'
;MAAHLPHFIATVPDLDASWPRAVRRAIDYIEQHLYEPVCVEQLAAAACMSRFHFARTFRAHTGLSPMEYLRQRRIEQARHLLREGGRKVCQVASDLCFFDQSHFVRSFRRATGCTPARYAAAARAA
;
A
#
# COMPACT_ATOMS: atom_id res chain seq x y z
N MET A 1 -8.41 -4.79 -18.10
CA MET A 1 -8.23 -4.56 -17.79
C MET A 1 -8.12 -4.41 -17.28
N ALA A 2 -8.20 -4.40 -17.12
CA ALA A 2 -7.87 -4.17 -16.51
C ALA A 2 -7.92 -3.89 -16.00
N ALA A 3 -8.12 -3.93 -15.84
CA ALA A 3 -7.88 -3.57 -15.28
C ALA A 3 -7.70 -3.33 -14.71
N HIS A 4 -7.65 -3.32 -14.56
CA HIS A 4 -7.23 -3.00 -13.96
C HIS A 4 -6.95 -2.65 -13.21
N LEU A 5 -6.64 -2.85 -12.95
CA LEU A 5 -6.51 -2.48 -12.08
C LEU A 5 -6.54 -1.45 -11.77
N PRO A 6 -6.98 -1.30 -11.54
CA PRO A 6 -6.86 -0.15 -11.39
C PRO A 6 -6.28 0.64 -10.82
N HIS A 7 -6.40 0.65 -10.78
CA HIS A 7 -5.67 1.37 -10.53
C HIS A 7 -4.80 1.26 -9.58
N PHE A 8 -4.12 0.57 -9.81
CA PHE A 8 -3.05 0.37 -8.90
C PHE A 8 -2.21 1.63 -8.79
N ILE A 9 -1.88 2.02 -7.58
CA ILE A 9 -1.14 3.26 -7.37
C ILE A 9 0.33 2.91 -7.29
N ALA A 10 1.06 3.25 -8.31
CA ALA A 10 2.45 2.85 -8.45
C ALA A 10 3.43 3.75 -7.71
N THR A 11 3.04 4.99 -7.43
CA THR A 11 3.93 5.96 -6.80
C THR A 11 3.19 6.68 -5.71
N VAL A 12 3.90 7.52 -4.97
CA VAL A 12 3.23 8.46 -4.09
C VAL A 12 2.27 9.23 -4.97
N PRO A 13 1.01 9.15 -4.66
CA PRO A 13 0.02 9.72 -5.54
C PRO A 13 0.15 11.22 -5.63
N ASP A 14 -0.03 11.71 -6.82
CA ASP A 14 -0.46 13.07 -6.97
C ASP A 14 -1.84 13.08 -6.39
N LEU A 15 -1.98 13.59 -5.18
CA LEU A 15 -3.26 13.66 -4.55
C LEU A 15 -4.18 14.46 -5.44
N ASP A 16 -5.25 13.82 -5.86
CA ASP A 16 -6.23 14.51 -6.69
C ASP A 16 -6.80 15.66 -5.90
N ALA A 17 -6.60 16.87 -6.39
CA ALA A 17 -7.05 18.07 -5.70
C ALA A 17 -8.57 18.11 -5.55
N SER A 18 -9.29 17.32 -6.37
CA SER A 18 -10.74 17.21 -6.26
C SER A 18 -11.18 16.33 -5.10
N TRP A 19 -10.27 15.54 -4.54
CA TRP A 19 -10.61 14.66 -3.42
C TRP A 19 -10.85 15.47 -2.15
N PRO A 20 -11.79 15.03 -1.33
CA PRO A 20 -12.02 15.70 -0.04
C PRO A 20 -10.76 15.78 0.79
N ARG A 21 -10.64 16.84 1.56
CA ARG A 21 -9.50 17.03 2.47
C ARG A 21 -9.32 15.83 3.40
N ALA A 22 -10.43 15.25 3.85
CA ALA A 22 -10.39 14.08 4.73
C ALA A 22 -9.67 12.91 4.07
N VAL A 23 -9.95 12.64 2.80
CA VAL A 23 -9.30 11.55 2.06
C VAL A 23 -7.82 11.85 1.91
N ARG A 24 -7.47 13.09 1.56
CA ARG A 24 -6.08 13.48 1.41
C ARG A 24 -5.29 13.36 2.71
N ARG A 25 -5.91 13.72 3.84
CA ARG A 25 -5.28 13.57 5.16
C ARG A 25 -5.00 12.11 5.49
N ALA A 26 -5.95 11.23 5.17
CA ALA A 26 -5.76 9.81 5.40
C ALA A 26 -4.62 9.25 4.55
N ILE A 27 -4.53 9.68 3.30
CA ILE A 27 -3.44 9.24 2.41
C ILE A 27 -2.10 9.74 2.92
N ASP A 28 -2.03 10.98 3.38
CA ASP A 28 -0.80 11.51 3.96
C ASP A 28 -0.37 10.68 5.17
N TYR A 29 -1.34 10.32 6.01
CA TYR A 29 -1.05 9.47 7.17
C TYR A 29 -0.49 8.12 6.74
N ILE A 30 -1.09 7.51 5.73
CA ILE A 30 -0.62 6.23 5.19
C ILE A 30 0.83 6.35 4.73
N GLU A 31 1.15 7.39 3.96
CA GLU A 31 2.50 7.56 3.42
C GLU A 31 3.54 7.76 4.53
N GLN A 32 3.15 8.37 5.62
CA GLN A 32 4.07 8.62 6.73
C GLN A 32 4.23 7.42 7.65
N HIS A 33 3.38 6.40 7.53
CA HIS A 33 3.34 5.29 8.49
C HIS A 33 3.42 3.92 7.81
N LEU A 34 4.04 3.83 6.63
CA LEU A 34 4.13 2.56 5.91
C LEU A 34 4.88 1.49 6.71
N TYR A 35 5.82 1.89 7.56
CA TYR A 35 6.65 0.98 8.33
C TYR A 35 6.13 0.74 9.74
N GLU A 36 4.94 1.20 10.05
CA GLU A 36 4.35 1.11 11.39
C GLU A 36 2.98 0.43 11.30
N PRO A 37 2.55 -0.23 12.36
CA PRO A 37 1.20 -0.78 12.39
C PRO A 37 0.17 0.34 12.24
N VAL A 38 -0.81 0.13 11.36
CA VAL A 38 -1.87 1.09 11.10
C VAL A 38 -3.22 0.37 11.12
N CYS A 39 -4.20 0.95 11.78
CA CYS A 39 -5.56 0.44 11.77
C CYS A 39 -6.52 1.48 11.19
N VAL A 40 -7.71 1.03 10.79
CA VAL A 40 -8.67 1.91 10.15
C VAL A 40 -9.11 3.04 11.09
N GLU A 41 -9.13 2.79 12.40
CA GLU A 41 -9.51 3.80 13.39
C GLU A 41 -8.55 4.97 13.38
N GLN A 42 -7.26 4.70 13.23
CA GLN A 42 -6.26 5.76 13.15
C GLN A 42 -6.45 6.61 11.90
N LEU A 43 -6.76 5.97 10.78
CA LEU A 43 -6.99 6.68 9.54
C LEU A 43 -8.25 7.52 9.60
N ALA A 44 -9.31 6.97 10.18
CA ALA A 44 -10.56 7.72 10.35
C ALA A 44 -10.35 8.93 11.26
N ALA A 45 -9.57 8.76 12.33
CA ALA A 45 -9.24 9.87 13.22
C ALA A 45 -8.46 10.96 12.49
N ALA A 46 -7.49 10.58 11.67
CA ALA A 46 -6.73 11.53 10.86
C ALA A 46 -7.64 12.30 9.90
N ALA A 47 -8.69 11.65 9.42
CA ALA A 47 -9.66 12.25 8.52
C ALA A 47 -10.75 13.02 9.27
N CYS A 48 -10.77 12.97 10.60
CA CYS A 48 -11.80 13.59 11.43
C CYS A 48 -13.19 13.07 11.12
N MET A 49 -13.29 11.75 10.90
CA MET A 49 -14.54 11.09 10.55
C MET A 49 -14.76 9.86 11.41
N SER A 50 -16.01 9.43 11.52
CA SER A 50 -16.30 8.14 12.10
C SER A 50 -15.75 7.04 11.17
N ARG A 51 -15.48 5.87 11.74
CA ARG A 51 -14.91 4.75 11.01
C ARG A 51 -15.74 4.37 9.78
N PHE A 52 -17.07 4.28 9.96
CA PHE A 52 -17.94 3.84 8.87
C PHE A 52 -18.08 4.90 7.78
N HIS A 53 -18.22 6.15 8.17
CA HIS A 53 -18.32 7.25 7.21
C HIS A 53 -17.01 7.38 6.44
N PHE A 54 -15.88 7.28 7.15
CA PHE A 54 -14.57 7.35 6.52
C PHE A 54 -14.39 6.25 5.47
N ALA A 55 -14.70 5.00 5.83
CA ALA A 55 -14.51 3.89 4.89
C ALA A 55 -15.31 4.08 3.62
N ARG A 56 -16.57 4.51 3.74
CA ARG A 56 -17.41 4.75 2.57
C ARG A 56 -16.88 5.90 1.72
N THR A 57 -16.50 7.00 2.36
CA THR A 57 -16.00 8.17 1.65
C THR A 57 -14.70 7.85 0.93
N PHE A 58 -13.80 7.17 1.61
CA PHE A 58 -12.51 6.80 1.04
C PHE A 58 -12.69 5.93 -0.20
N ARG A 59 -13.52 4.89 -0.09
CA ARG A 59 -13.76 3.99 -1.22
C ARG A 59 -14.47 4.69 -2.38
N ALA A 60 -15.38 5.60 -2.07
CA ALA A 60 -16.10 6.34 -3.11
C ALA A 60 -15.15 7.18 -3.96
N HIS A 61 -14.08 7.69 -3.39
CA HIS A 61 -13.14 8.56 -4.11
C HIS A 61 -11.93 7.81 -4.67
N THR A 62 -11.41 6.81 -3.96
CA THR A 62 -10.20 6.11 -4.39
C THR A 62 -10.47 4.80 -5.11
N GLY A 63 -11.66 4.26 -4.97
CA GLY A 63 -12.01 2.95 -5.51
C GLY A 63 -11.57 1.78 -4.64
N LEU A 64 -10.88 2.04 -3.53
CA LEU A 64 -10.35 1.01 -2.64
C LEU A 64 -10.78 1.29 -1.21
N SER A 65 -10.88 0.22 -0.41
CA SER A 65 -11.03 0.43 1.02
C SER A 65 -9.71 1.02 1.56
N PRO A 66 -9.75 1.69 2.72
CA PRO A 66 -8.53 2.25 3.30
C PRO A 66 -7.43 1.23 3.50
N MET A 67 -7.77 0.03 3.98
CA MET A 67 -6.76 -0.99 4.23
C MET A 67 -6.23 -1.63 2.95
N GLU A 68 -7.05 -1.73 1.92
CA GLU A 68 -6.57 -2.16 0.60
C GLU A 68 -5.58 -1.15 0.02
N TYR A 69 -5.89 0.13 0.16
CA TYR A 69 -5.00 1.20 -0.28
C TYR A 69 -3.66 1.12 0.44
N LEU A 70 -3.70 0.96 1.77
CA LEU A 70 -2.48 0.80 2.57
C LEU A 70 -1.65 -0.39 2.09
N ARG A 71 -2.31 -1.52 1.86
CA ARG A 71 -1.61 -2.73 1.40
C ARG A 71 -0.95 -2.51 0.05
N GLN A 72 -1.64 -1.86 -0.89
CA GLN A 72 -1.05 -1.58 -2.19
C GLN A 72 0.14 -0.66 -2.09
N ARG A 73 0.06 0.35 -1.24
CA ARG A 73 1.19 1.24 -1.03
C ARG A 73 2.37 0.50 -0.42
N ARG A 74 2.11 -0.41 0.51
CA ARG A 74 3.17 -1.23 1.08
C ARG A 74 3.81 -2.15 0.05
N ILE A 75 3.02 -2.73 -0.84
CA ILE A 75 3.56 -3.55 -1.92
C ILE A 75 4.43 -2.70 -2.85
N GLU A 76 3.99 -1.50 -3.18
CA GLU A 76 4.78 -0.63 -4.04
C GLU A 76 6.09 -0.24 -3.37
N GLN A 77 6.05 0.03 -2.07
CA GLN A 77 7.27 0.31 -1.32
C GLN A 77 8.19 -0.92 -1.28
N ALA A 78 7.61 -2.11 -1.16
CA ALA A 78 8.38 -3.35 -1.19
C ALA A 78 9.10 -3.51 -2.52
N ARG A 79 8.44 -3.19 -3.64
CA ARG A 79 9.08 -3.23 -4.95
C ARG A 79 10.32 -2.34 -4.97
N HIS A 80 10.18 -1.16 -4.43
CA HIS A 80 11.30 -0.21 -4.36
C HIS A 80 12.46 -0.77 -3.53
N LEU A 81 12.16 -1.30 -2.34
CA LEU A 81 13.18 -1.86 -1.47
C LEU A 81 13.88 -3.07 -2.10
N LEU A 82 13.11 -3.92 -2.78
CA LEU A 82 13.68 -5.10 -3.43
C LEU A 82 14.55 -4.72 -4.63
N ARG A 83 14.21 -3.66 -5.34
CA ARG A 83 15.05 -3.16 -6.42
C ARG A 83 16.38 -2.59 -5.92
N GLU A 84 16.35 -1.92 -4.78
CA GLU A 84 17.57 -1.40 -4.19
C GLU A 84 18.50 -2.52 -3.75
N GLY A 85 17.95 -3.65 -3.35
CA GLY A 85 18.74 -4.78 -2.88
C GLY A 85 19.22 -4.62 -1.45
N GLY A 86 19.95 -5.63 -0.97
CA GLY A 86 20.54 -5.59 0.36
C GLY A 86 19.65 -6.03 1.49
N ARG A 87 18.37 -6.35 1.21
CA ARG A 87 17.43 -6.81 2.23
C ARG A 87 16.88 -8.18 1.88
N LYS A 88 16.67 -9.00 2.89
CA LYS A 88 16.01 -10.30 2.70
C LYS A 88 14.51 -10.08 2.56
N VAL A 89 13.86 -11.01 1.84
CA VAL A 89 12.41 -10.96 1.66
C VAL A 89 11.68 -10.92 3.01
N CYS A 90 12.11 -11.75 3.97
CA CYS A 90 11.48 -11.77 5.29
C CYS A 90 11.64 -10.43 6.01
N GLN A 91 12.74 -9.75 5.81
CA GLN A 91 12.98 -8.45 6.42
C GLN A 91 12.07 -7.39 5.82
N VAL A 92 11.92 -7.38 4.50
CA VAL A 92 11.01 -6.46 3.83
C VAL A 92 9.58 -6.67 4.32
N ALA A 93 9.16 -7.94 4.43
CA ALA A 93 7.84 -8.26 4.93
C ALA A 93 7.61 -7.73 6.33
N SER A 94 8.58 -7.95 7.21
CA SER A 94 8.50 -7.50 8.60
C SER A 94 8.49 -5.98 8.69
N ASP A 95 9.38 -5.32 7.97
CA ASP A 95 9.51 -3.86 8.01
C ASP A 95 8.21 -3.18 7.56
N LEU A 96 7.52 -3.78 6.59
CA LEU A 96 6.29 -3.20 6.06
C LEU A 96 5.03 -3.75 6.75
N CYS A 97 5.22 -4.36 7.91
CA CYS A 97 4.11 -4.77 8.79
C CYS A 97 3.17 -5.80 8.18
N PHE A 98 3.66 -6.67 7.32
CA PHE A 98 2.89 -7.83 6.90
C PHE A 98 2.87 -8.84 8.04
N PHE A 99 1.77 -9.58 8.15
CA PHE A 99 1.58 -10.52 9.24
C PHE A 99 2.75 -11.52 9.33
N ASP A 100 3.11 -12.10 8.16
CA ASP A 100 4.27 -12.98 8.07
C ASP A 100 4.76 -12.96 6.62
N GLN A 101 5.86 -13.68 6.36
CA GLN A 101 6.44 -13.71 5.02
C GLN A 101 5.47 -14.34 4.01
N SER A 102 4.74 -15.37 4.40
CA SER A 102 3.78 -16.01 3.49
C SER A 102 2.68 -15.06 3.06
N HIS A 103 2.16 -14.27 3.99
CA HIS A 103 1.15 -13.27 3.68
C HIS A 103 1.72 -12.23 2.70
N PHE A 104 2.94 -11.77 2.96
CA PHE A 104 3.62 -10.84 2.07
C PHE A 104 3.79 -11.41 0.67
N VAL A 105 4.29 -12.64 0.56
CA VAL A 105 4.52 -13.28 -0.73
C VAL A 105 3.23 -13.38 -1.53
N ARG A 106 2.14 -13.81 -0.89
CA ARG A 106 0.85 -13.91 -1.56
C ARG A 106 0.35 -12.56 -2.04
N SER A 107 0.45 -11.54 -1.19
CA SER A 107 0.01 -10.18 -1.53
C SER A 107 0.85 -9.60 -2.67
N PHE A 108 2.16 -9.78 -2.60
CA PHE A 108 3.07 -9.29 -3.63
C PHE A 108 2.81 -9.96 -4.97
N ARG A 109 2.67 -11.28 -4.95
CA ARG A 109 2.43 -12.05 -6.17
C ARG A 109 1.09 -11.68 -6.80
N ARG A 110 0.07 -11.46 -5.99
CA ARG A 110 -1.24 -11.04 -6.48
C ARG A 110 -1.17 -9.68 -7.16
N ALA A 111 -0.38 -8.76 -6.60
CA ALA A 111 -0.28 -7.40 -7.12
C ALA A 111 0.65 -7.28 -8.33
N THR A 112 1.73 -8.07 -8.36
CA THR A 112 2.79 -7.88 -9.36
C THR A 112 2.92 -9.03 -10.37
N GLY A 113 2.33 -10.16 -10.07
CA GLY A 113 2.41 -11.33 -10.93
C GLY A 113 3.62 -12.22 -10.68
N CYS A 114 4.55 -11.84 -9.82
CA CYS A 114 5.72 -12.67 -9.49
C CYS A 114 6.03 -12.61 -8.00
N THR A 115 6.85 -13.56 -7.55
CA THR A 115 7.24 -13.57 -6.15
C THR A 115 8.27 -12.48 -5.85
N PRO A 116 8.36 -12.06 -4.59
CA PRO A 116 9.37 -11.05 -4.21
C PRO A 116 10.79 -11.49 -4.54
N ALA A 117 11.10 -12.78 -4.33
CA ALA A 117 12.43 -13.30 -4.61
C ALA A 117 12.78 -13.20 -6.09
N ARG A 118 11.83 -13.55 -6.95
CA ARG A 118 12.04 -13.46 -8.40
C ARG A 118 12.15 -12.01 -8.84
N TYR A 119 11.34 -11.15 -8.26
CA TYR A 119 11.39 -9.73 -8.57
C TYR A 119 12.74 -9.14 -8.21
N ALA A 120 13.27 -9.46 -7.03
CA ALA A 120 14.57 -8.99 -6.59
C ALA A 120 15.69 -9.53 -7.47
N ALA A 121 15.61 -10.81 -7.85
CA ALA A 121 16.62 -11.42 -8.73
C ALA A 121 16.64 -10.76 -10.10
N ALA A 122 15.47 -10.48 -10.67
CA ALA A 122 15.38 -9.81 -11.96
C ALA A 122 15.95 -8.40 -11.90
N ALA A 123 15.73 -7.69 -10.82
CA ALA A 123 16.27 -6.35 -10.64
C ALA A 123 17.80 -6.37 -10.58
N ARG A 124 18.38 -7.40 -9.92
CA ARG A 124 19.83 -7.53 -9.83
C ARG A 124 20.47 -7.90 -11.17
N ALA A 125 19.73 -8.59 -12.02
CA ALA A 125 20.21 -9.02 -13.32
C ALA A 125 20.17 -7.91 -14.38
N ALA A 126 19.42 -6.85 -14.12
CA ALA A 126 19.24 -5.76 -15.07
C ALA A 126 20.46 -4.85 -15.16
#